data_5f85554c09c0198f0a2fe3fdb33df9e2
#
_entry.id   5f85554c09c0198f0a2fe3fdb33df9e2
#
_cell.length_a   1.000
_cell.length_b   1.000
_cell.length_c   1.000
_cell.angle_alpha   90.00
_cell.angle_beta   90.00
_cell.angle_gamma   90.00
#
_symmetry.space_group_name_H-M   'P 1'
#
loop_
_entity.id
_entity.type
_entity.pdbx_description
1 polymer ?
#
loop_
_entity_poly.entity_id
_entity_poly.type
_entity_poly.pdbx_seq_one_letter_code
_entity_poly.pdbx_strand_id
1 'polypeptide(L)'
;MTSWSTRSRQVRRDPEVSHDDASQQVAAMRDAVRAARAGDLESRVPPMTDPDLGELRTEINGLLDVVDAFMREAVATLEAASRGEYHRRLLTRGLPGAYGQAAEQIDVARGMLERAEAVRKDQQHRLVDQAATVSTLVNEASSTLAESASGVVSASRLGAAEVSRARATMHELESASQTIGTAATLIRHVASRTRLLALNATIEAARAGEVGRGFAVVAGEVKNLADEVSASSDDITTHVAGAQVAATDAVAAMVRIEDVISTVSAEADAISVAAGQGLADMARRLQDELVRFTQPTA
;
A
#
# COMPACT_ATOMS: atom_id res chain seq x y z
N MET A 1 -111.54 33.95 -60.46
CA MET A 1 -110.49 34.98 -60.33
C MET A 1 -109.51 34.53 -59.28
N THR A 2 -108.49 33.80 -59.68
CA THR A 2 -107.50 33.23 -58.77
C THR A 2 -106.12 33.66 -59.27
N SER A 3 -105.41 34.50 -58.51
CA SER A 3 -104.08 35.03 -58.77
C SER A 3 -103.00 34.00 -58.32
N TRP A 4 -102.16 33.60 -59.21
CA TRP A 4 -100.99 32.77 -58.95
C TRP A 4 -99.81 33.68 -58.62
N SER A 5 -99.33 33.56 -57.40
CA SER A 5 -98.07 34.19 -56.90
C SER A 5 -96.89 33.26 -57.16
N THR A 6 -96.01 33.68 -58.10
CA THR A 6 -94.77 33.01 -58.41
C THR A 6 -93.72 33.33 -57.34
N ARG A 7 -93.39 32.37 -56.50
CA ARG A 7 -92.25 32.45 -55.50
C ARG A 7 -90.97 32.15 -56.23
N SER A 8 -90.15 33.12 -56.52
CA SER A 8 -88.77 32.96 -56.96
C SER A 8 -87.92 32.29 -55.88
N ARG A 9 -87.41 31.08 -56.17
CA ARG A 9 -86.39 30.43 -55.37
C ARG A 9 -85.07 31.15 -55.57
N GLN A 10 -84.61 31.88 -54.56
CA GLN A 10 -83.25 32.43 -54.51
C GLN A 10 -82.29 31.29 -54.24
N VAL A 11 -81.54 30.86 -55.24
CA VAL A 11 -80.40 29.96 -55.13
C VAL A 11 -79.34 30.76 -54.41
N ARG A 12 -79.01 30.33 -53.17
CA ARG A 12 -77.83 30.81 -52.49
C ARG A 12 -76.65 30.36 -53.34
N ARG A 13 -75.98 31.30 -54.03
CA ARG A 13 -74.64 31.09 -54.53
C ARG A 13 -73.73 31.00 -53.31
N ASP A 14 -73.08 29.84 -53.12
CA ASP A 14 -71.97 29.73 -52.25
C ASP A 14 -70.86 30.73 -52.67
N PRO A 15 -70.18 31.41 -51.76
CA PRO A 15 -69.16 32.38 -52.14
C PRO A 15 -68.09 31.64 -52.91
N GLU A 16 -67.94 31.91 -54.21
CA GLU A 16 -66.77 31.49 -54.97
C GLU A 16 -65.52 32.02 -54.25
N VAL A 17 -64.75 31.13 -53.66
CA VAL A 17 -63.44 31.46 -53.14
C VAL A 17 -62.63 32.00 -54.31
N SER A 18 -62.23 33.27 -54.24
CA SER A 18 -61.39 33.89 -55.23
C SER A 18 -60.09 33.11 -55.39
N HIS A 19 -59.67 32.86 -56.64
CA HIS A 19 -58.42 32.20 -56.97
C HIS A 19 -57.21 32.86 -56.25
N ASP A 20 -57.30 34.14 -55.94
CA ASP A 20 -56.32 34.96 -55.24
C ASP A 20 -56.26 34.62 -53.73
N ASP A 21 -57.43 34.35 -53.10
CA ASP A 21 -57.56 33.96 -51.70
C ASP A 21 -57.00 32.54 -51.45
N ALA A 22 -57.30 31.58 -52.32
CA ALA A 22 -56.73 30.21 -52.24
C ALA A 22 -55.19 30.22 -52.41
N SER A 23 -54.63 31.01 -53.29
CA SER A 23 -53.20 31.16 -53.52
C SER A 23 -52.52 31.77 -52.30
N GLN A 24 -53.17 32.70 -51.63
CA GLN A 24 -52.66 33.35 -50.42
C GLN A 24 -52.67 32.38 -49.22
N GLN A 25 -53.69 31.54 -49.07
CA GLN A 25 -53.78 30.50 -48.07
C GLN A 25 -52.69 29.42 -48.23
N VAL A 26 -52.47 28.96 -49.48
CA VAL A 26 -51.34 28.02 -49.78
C VAL A 26 -49.96 28.63 -49.48
N ALA A 27 -49.81 29.95 -49.77
CA ALA A 27 -48.56 30.65 -49.41
C ALA A 27 -48.32 30.66 -47.85
N ALA A 28 -49.32 30.89 -47.03
CA ALA A 28 -49.26 30.87 -45.60
C ALA A 28 -48.93 29.47 -45.06
N MET A 29 -49.48 28.39 -45.61
CA MET A 29 -49.10 27.02 -45.28
C MET A 29 -47.62 26.75 -45.58
N ARG A 30 -47.20 27.15 -46.80
CA ARG A 30 -45.78 26.98 -47.19
C ARG A 30 -44.82 27.72 -46.25
N ASP A 31 -45.20 28.90 -45.80
CA ASP A 31 -44.37 29.71 -44.90
C ASP A 31 -44.28 29.10 -43.51
N ALA A 32 -45.37 28.55 -42.95
CA ALA A 32 -45.35 27.80 -41.71
C ALA A 32 -44.46 26.53 -41.79
N VAL A 33 -44.61 25.75 -42.88
CA VAL A 33 -43.77 24.57 -43.12
C VAL A 33 -42.29 24.96 -43.33
N ARG A 34 -42.03 26.10 -43.97
CA ARG A 34 -40.67 26.62 -44.14
C ARG A 34 -40.06 27.05 -42.80
N ALA A 35 -40.81 27.68 -41.90
CA ALA A 35 -40.42 28.04 -40.56
C ALA A 35 -40.09 26.77 -39.74
N ALA A 36 -40.95 25.76 -39.76
CA ALA A 36 -40.72 24.49 -39.10
C ALA A 36 -39.46 23.76 -39.62
N ARG A 37 -39.22 23.79 -40.94
CA ARG A 37 -37.98 23.25 -41.54
C ARG A 37 -36.71 24.00 -41.07
N ALA A 38 -36.87 25.28 -40.73
CA ALA A 38 -35.78 26.09 -40.18
C ALA A 38 -35.58 25.90 -38.64
N GLY A 39 -36.42 25.07 -38.01
CA GLY A 39 -36.36 24.75 -36.58
C GLY A 39 -37.38 25.51 -35.71
N ASP A 40 -38.19 26.40 -36.29
CA ASP A 40 -39.28 27.05 -35.56
C ASP A 40 -40.52 26.13 -35.58
N LEU A 41 -40.63 25.31 -34.54
CA LEU A 41 -41.74 24.39 -34.33
C LEU A 41 -42.94 25.04 -33.60
N GLU A 42 -42.84 26.31 -33.19
CA GLU A 42 -43.97 27.06 -32.61
C GLU A 42 -44.87 27.71 -33.66
N SER A 43 -44.36 27.95 -34.88
CA SER A 43 -45.10 28.48 -35.97
C SER A 43 -46.27 27.56 -36.39
N ARG A 44 -47.46 28.14 -36.60
CA ARG A 44 -48.67 27.38 -36.96
C ARG A 44 -49.28 27.94 -38.25
N VAL A 45 -49.87 27.04 -39.01
CA VAL A 45 -50.71 27.41 -40.16
C VAL A 45 -51.94 28.15 -39.66
N PRO A 46 -52.22 29.40 -40.11
CA PRO A 46 -53.36 30.20 -39.68
C PRO A 46 -54.70 29.58 -40.10
N PRO A 47 -55.84 30.06 -39.58
CA PRO A 47 -57.18 29.63 -40.04
C PRO A 47 -57.38 29.81 -41.57
N MET A 48 -58.01 28.80 -42.20
CA MET A 48 -58.31 28.76 -43.63
C MET A 48 -59.78 28.92 -43.88
N THR A 49 -60.14 29.59 -44.95
CA THR A 49 -61.56 29.76 -45.39
C THR A 49 -62.03 28.61 -46.28
N ASP A 50 -61.07 27.99 -47.01
CA ASP A 50 -61.34 26.81 -47.84
C ASP A 50 -61.41 25.55 -46.94
N PRO A 51 -62.49 24.73 -47.04
CA PRO A 51 -62.65 23.53 -46.21
C PRO A 51 -61.54 22.49 -46.37
N ASP A 52 -61.07 22.23 -47.60
CA ASP A 52 -60.05 21.24 -47.91
C ASP A 52 -58.66 21.69 -47.34
N LEU A 53 -58.36 23.00 -47.49
CA LEU A 53 -57.16 23.61 -46.87
C LEU A 53 -57.27 23.67 -45.35
N GLY A 54 -58.50 23.77 -44.81
CA GLY A 54 -58.76 23.69 -43.37
C GLY A 54 -58.46 22.32 -42.79
N GLU A 55 -58.76 21.24 -43.48
CA GLU A 55 -58.40 19.88 -43.11
C GLU A 55 -56.84 19.69 -43.12
N LEU A 56 -56.23 20.08 -44.26
CA LEU A 56 -54.77 20.02 -44.40
C LEU A 56 -54.02 20.86 -43.33
N ARG A 57 -54.54 22.04 -42.94
CA ARG A 57 -54.06 22.85 -41.84
C ARG A 57 -54.05 22.05 -40.52
N THR A 58 -55.15 21.33 -40.25
CA THR A 58 -55.31 20.55 -39.03
C THR A 58 -54.25 19.46 -38.95
N GLU A 59 -54.01 18.75 -40.05
CA GLU A 59 -53.01 17.70 -40.16
C GLU A 59 -51.57 18.26 -40.01
N ILE A 60 -51.28 19.39 -40.68
CA ILE A 60 -49.94 20.03 -40.55
C ILE A 60 -49.71 20.51 -39.12
N ASN A 61 -50.66 21.20 -38.49
CA ASN A 61 -50.51 21.67 -37.13
C ASN A 61 -50.43 20.51 -36.14
N GLY A 62 -51.17 19.42 -36.34
CA GLY A 62 -51.08 18.20 -35.55
C GLY A 62 -49.71 17.53 -35.64
N LEU A 63 -49.12 17.48 -36.85
CA LEU A 63 -47.73 17.00 -37.02
C LEU A 63 -46.73 17.89 -36.28
N LEU A 64 -46.85 19.22 -36.38
CA LEU A 64 -45.98 20.16 -35.68
C LEU A 64 -46.10 20.01 -34.16
N ASP A 65 -47.30 19.80 -33.61
CA ASP A 65 -47.56 19.60 -32.21
C ASP A 65 -46.82 18.33 -31.68
N VAL A 66 -46.89 17.23 -32.44
CA VAL A 66 -46.20 15.97 -32.07
C VAL A 66 -44.68 16.14 -32.10
N VAL A 67 -44.15 16.79 -33.16
CA VAL A 67 -42.71 17.01 -33.29
C VAL A 67 -42.19 17.94 -32.17
N ASP A 68 -42.90 19.06 -31.94
CA ASP A 68 -42.54 20.01 -30.89
C ASP A 68 -42.54 19.35 -29.47
N ALA A 69 -43.61 18.62 -29.15
CA ALA A 69 -43.71 17.89 -27.89
C ALA A 69 -42.56 16.88 -27.69
N PHE A 70 -42.25 16.09 -28.74
CA PHE A 70 -41.13 15.15 -28.71
C PHE A 70 -39.80 15.86 -28.50
N MET A 71 -39.51 16.91 -29.24
CA MET A 71 -38.24 17.65 -29.14
C MET A 71 -38.07 18.29 -27.79
N ARG A 72 -39.09 18.95 -27.22
CA ARG A 72 -39.04 19.55 -25.88
C ARG A 72 -38.81 18.52 -24.81
N GLU A 73 -39.49 17.39 -24.80
CA GLU A 73 -39.32 16.33 -23.82
C GLU A 73 -37.96 15.63 -23.95
N ALA A 74 -37.49 15.38 -25.18
CA ALA A 74 -36.17 14.78 -25.41
C ALA A 74 -35.04 15.68 -24.90
N VAL A 75 -35.06 16.97 -25.25
CA VAL A 75 -34.06 17.95 -24.78
C VAL A 75 -34.07 18.03 -23.24
N ALA A 76 -35.24 18.22 -22.63
CA ALA A 76 -35.35 18.36 -21.19
C ALA A 76 -34.91 17.09 -20.43
N THR A 77 -35.15 15.89 -20.98
CA THR A 77 -34.72 14.63 -20.40
C THR A 77 -33.19 14.47 -20.50
N LEU A 78 -32.62 14.79 -21.67
CA LEU A 78 -31.17 14.72 -21.89
C LEU A 78 -30.38 15.75 -21.04
N GLU A 79 -30.91 16.98 -20.92
CA GLU A 79 -30.34 18.01 -20.07
C GLU A 79 -30.38 17.59 -18.59
N ALA A 80 -31.48 17.02 -18.10
CA ALA A 80 -31.57 16.48 -16.76
C ALA A 80 -30.56 15.35 -16.56
N ALA A 81 -30.46 14.40 -17.51
CA ALA A 81 -29.50 13.31 -17.45
C ALA A 81 -28.04 13.80 -17.46
N SER A 82 -27.72 14.85 -18.22
CA SER A 82 -26.37 15.45 -18.25
C SER A 82 -25.97 16.08 -16.91
N ARG A 83 -26.93 16.49 -16.08
CA ARG A 83 -26.73 16.99 -14.72
C ARG A 83 -26.77 15.89 -13.66
N GLY A 84 -26.93 14.61 -14.08
CA GLY A 84 -27.06 13.49 -13.14
C GLY A 84 -28.47 13.34 -12.52
N GLU A 85 -29.45 14.03 -13.05
CA GLU A 85 -30.85 14.01 -12.60
C GLU A 85 -31.64 12.92 -13.34
N TYR A 86 -31.32 11.65 -13.07
CA TYR A 86 -31.91 10.52 -13.82
C TYR A 86 -33.36 10.19 -13.46
N HIS A 87 -33.97 10.84 -12.47
CA HIS A 87 -35.36 10.63 -12.07
C HIS A 87 -36.35 11.16 -13.11
N ARG A 88 -35.94 12.12 -13.97
CA ARG A 88 -36.78 12.66 -15.03
C ARG A 88 -36.87 11.65 -16.20
N ARG A 89 -38.07 11.09 -16.39
CA ARG A 89 -38.37 10.19 -17.50
C ARG A 89 -39.00 10.98 -18.65
N LEU A 90 -38.75 10.52 -19.87
CA LEU A 90 -39.40 11.07 -21.05
C LEU A 90 -40.88 10.64 -21.08
N LEU A 91 -41.78 11.60 -21.29
CA LEU A 91 -43.21 11.35 -21.40
C LEU A 91 -43.53 10.79 -22.77
N THR A 92 -43.92 9.51 -22.86
CA THR A 92 -44.24 8.81 -24.11
C THR A 92 -45.71 8.91 -24.49
N ARG A 93 -46.59 9.38 -23.58
CA ARG A 93 -48.02 9.49 -23.82
C ARG A 93 -48.31 10.53 -24.88
N GLY A 94 -48.99 10.14 -25.98
CA GLY A 94 -49.34 11.02 -27.08
C GLY A 94 -48.30 11.09 -28.20
N LEU A 95 -47.23 10.31 -28.13
CA LEU A 95 -46.21 10.19 -29.17
C LEU A 95 -46.48 8.93 -30.01
N PRO A 96 -47.01 9.05 -31.25
CA PRO A 96 -47.35 7.90 -32.09
C PRO A 96 -46.14 7.35 -32.85
N GLY A 97 -46.17 6.05 -33.18
CA GLY A 97 -45.26 5.43 -34.13
C GLY A 97 -43.77 5.59 -33.77
N ALA A 98 -42.99 6.11 -34.71
CA ALA A 98 -41.53 6.28 -34.56
C ALA A 98 -41.14 7.25 -33.45
N TYR A 99 -41.93 8.25 -33.12
CA TYR A 99 -41.69 9.18 -32.02
C TYR A 99 -41.74 8.46 -30.66
N GLY A 100 -42.75 7.59 -30.47
CA GLY A 100 -42.86 6.77 -29.27
C GLY A 100 -41.69 5.81 -29.12
N GLN A 101 -41.28 5.14 -30.22
CA GLN A 101 -40.11 4.25 -30.21
C GLN A 101 -38.81 5.00 -29.87
N ALA A 102 -38.62 6.20 -30.45
CA ALA A 102 -37.45 7.04 -30.15
C ALA A 102 -37.45 7.49 -28.67
N ALA A 103 -38.61 7.85 -28.13
CA ALA A 103 -38.78 8.23 -26.75
C ALA A 103 -38.43 7.07 -25.78
N GLU A 104 -38.86 5.84 -26.11
CA GLU A 104 -38.49 4.65 -25.34
C GLU A 104 -36.99 4.38 -25.37
N GLN A 105 -36.33 4.52 -26.53
CA GLN A 105 -34.87 4.36 -26.65
C GLN A 105 -34.10 5.39 -25.80
N ILE A 106 -34.56 6.64 -25.77
CA ILE A 106 -33.97 7.69 -24.93
C ILE A 106 -34.15 7.33 -23.44
N ASP A 107 -35.31 6.83 -23.01
CA ASP A 107 -35.53 6.43 -21.62
C ASP A 107 -34.70 5.21 -21.22
N VAL A 108 -34.54 4.24 -22.14
CA VAL A 108 -33.62 3.09 -21.92
C VAL A 108 -32.18 3.58 -21.74
N ALA A 109 -31.69 4.49 -22.60
CA ALA A 109 -30.35 5.05 -22.49
C ALA A 109 -30.16 5.82 -21.18
N ARG A 110 -31.16 6.64 -20.79
CA ARG A 110 -31.17 7.29 -19.46
C ARG A 110 -31.03 6.27 -18.31
N GLY A 111 -31.80 5.18 -18.36
CA GLY A 111 -31.74 4.13 -17.34
C GLY A 111 -30.42 3.36 -17.33
N MET A 112 -29.71 3.26 -18.46
CA MET A 112 -28.35 2.71 -18.50
C MET A 112 -27.35 3.67 -17.81
N LEU A 113 -27.46 4.98 -18.07
CA LEU A 113 -26.61 5.99 -17.42
C LEU A 113 -26.83 6.01 -15.90
N GLU A 114 -28.08 5.95 -15.43
CA GLU A 114 -28.42 5.86 -14.00
C GLU A 114 -27.74 4.67 -13.31
N ARG A 115 -27.81 3.49 -13.95
CA ARG A 115 -27.18 2.27 -13.44
C ARG A 115 -25.66 2.35 -13.45
N ALA A 116 -25.08 2.88 -14.51
CA ALA A 116 -23.64 3.06 -14.61
C ALA A 116 -23.11 4.00 -13.51
N GLU A 117 -23.84 5.10 -13.26
CA GLU A 117 -23.48 6.04 -12.19
C GLU A 117 -23.63 5.41 -10.78
N ALA A 118 -24.65 4.61 -10.54
CA ALA A 118 -24.83 3.88 -9.29
C ALA A 118 -23.69 2.90 -9.05
N VAL A 119 -23.28 2.13 -10.07
CA VAL A 119 -22.13 1.21 -9.99
C VAL A 119 -20.84 1.98 -9.76
N ARG A 120 -20.63 3.10 -10.43
CA ARG A 120 -19.45 3.96 -10.25
C ARG A 120 -19.35 4.46 -8.81
N LYS A 121 -20.45 4.94 -8.23
CA LYS A 121 -20.51 5.38 -6.82
C LYS A 121 -20.22 4.26 -5.84
N ASP A 122 -20.80 3.07 -6.04
CA ASP A 122 -20.53 1.90 -5.20
C ASP A 122 -19.05 1.48 -5.26
N GLN A 123 -18.47 1.42 -6.46
CA GLN A 123 -17.04 1.14 -6.62
C GLN A 123 -16.15 2.19 -5.92
N GLN A 124 -16.52 3.45 -6.01
CA GLN A 124 -15.80 4.55 -5.36
C GLN A 124 -15.84 4.41 -3.82
N HIS A 125 -17.01 4.11 -3.24
CA HIS A 125 -17.12 3.85 -1.80
C HIS A 125 -16.27 2.66 -1.37
N ARG A 126 -16.33 1.54 -2.09
CA ARG A 126 -15.51 0.35 -1.77
C ARG A 126 -14.01 0.65 -1.81
N LEU A 127 -13.54 1.44 -2.78
CA LEU A 127 -12.14 1.84 -2.85
C LEU A 127 -11.72 2.67 -1.62
N VAL A 128 -12.57 3.60 -1.18
CA VAL A 128 -12.32 4.39 0.04
C VAL A 128 -12.24 3.50 1.28
N ASP A 129 -13.18 2.58 1.45
CA ASP A 129 -13.22 1.66 2.59
C ASP A 129 -12.00 0.71 2.60
N GLN A 130 -11.63 0.19 1.43
CA GLN A 130 -10.43 -0.65 1.28
C GLN A 130 -9.15 0.13 1.65
N ALA A 131 -9.03 1.37 1.20
CA ALA A 131 -7.86 2.17 1.51
C ALA A 131 -7.79 2.57 2.99
N ALA A 132 -8.91 2.86 3.63
CA ALA A 132 -8.95 3.09 5.07
C ALA A 132 -8.48 1.83 5.84
N THR A 133 -8.93 0.66 5.41
CA THR A 133 -8.49 -0.63 5.98
C THR A 133 -6.98 -0.84 5.80
N VAL A 134 -6.47 -0.63 4.58
CA VAL A 134 -5.03 -0.76 4.29
C VAL A 134 -4.21 0.23 5.12
N SER A 135 -4.67 1.49 5.25
CA SER A 135 -3.99 2.50 6.08
C SER A 135 -3.91 2.08 7.55
N THR A 136 -4.97 1.49 8.09
CA THR A 136 -4.99 0.97 9.48
C THR A 136 -3.99 -0.17 9.63
N LEU A 137 -4.01 -1.17 8.73
CA LEU A 137 -3.08 -2.30 8.75
C LEU A 137 -1.61 -1.87 8.62
N VAL A 138 -1.33 -0.88 7.76
CA VAL A 138 0.03 -0.33 7.61
C VAL A 138 0.48 0.37 8.90
N ASN A 139 -0.40 1.14 9.55
CA ASN A 139 -0.07 1.79 10.83
C ASN A 139 0.19 0.77 11.95
N GLU A 140 -0.63 -0.28 12.07
CA GLU A 140 -0.43 -1.36 13.05
C GLU A 140 0.88 -2.11 12.78
N ALA A 141 1.16 -2.46 11.53
CA ALA A 141 2.41 -3.11 11.15
C ALA A 141 3.63 -2.22 11.44
N SER A 142 3.54 -0.91 11.19
CA SER A 142 4.58 0.07 11.48
C SER A 142 4.87 0.16 12.98
N SER A 143 3.84 0.19 13.82
CA SER A 143 3.99 0.20 15.29
C SER A 143 4.67 -1.07 15.78
N THR A 144 4.20 -2.24 15.33
CA THR A 144 4.80 -3.54 15.70
C THR A 144 6.26 -3.65 15.26
N LEU A 145 6.58 -3.14 14.07
CA LEU A 145 7.95 -3.14 13.54
C LEU A 145 8.87 -2.22 14.35
N ALA A 146 8.41 -1.03 14.72
CA ALA A 146 9.15 -0.09 15.56
C ALA A 146 9.39 -0.67 16.97
N GLU A 147 8.40 -1.30 17.59
CA GLU A 147 8.54 -2.00 18.88
C GLU A 147 9.55 -3.14 18.79
N SER A 148 9.47 -3.97 17.74
CA SER A 148 10.41 -5.07 17.51
C SER A 148 11.84 -4.56 17.33
N ALA A 149 12.03 -3.51 16.54
CA ALA A 149 13.34 -2.88 16.35
C ALA A 149 13.90 -2.32 17.67
N SER A 150 13.08 -1.66 18.48
CA SER A 150 13.47 -1.20 19.82
C SER A 150 13.89 -2.35 20.74
N GLY A 151 13.19 -3.48 20.67
CA GLY A 151 13.56 -4.72 21.37
C GLY A 151 14.93 -5.24 20.94
N VAL A 152 15.23 -5.25 19.65
CA VAL A 152 16.54 -5.65 19.10
C VAL A 152 17.66 -4.72 19.59
N VAL A 153 17.45 -3.41 19.59
CA VAL A 153 18.43 -2.44 20.12
C VAL A 153 18.72 -2.69 21.61
N SER A 154 17.67 -2.96 22.39
CA SER A 154 17.80 -3.26 23.80
C SER A 154 18.57 -4.57 24.05
N ALA A 155 18.26 -5.62 23.30
CA ALA A 155 18.98 -6.90 23.36
C ALA A 155 20.44 -6.75 22.91
N SER A 156 20.71 -5.93 21.89
CA SER A 156 22.06 -5.62 21.42
C SER A 156 22.90 -4.93 22.50
N ARG A 157 22.32 -3.97 23.24
CA ARG A 157 23.00 -3.31 24.38
C ARG A 157 23.34 -4.27 25.50
N LEU A 158 22.43 -5.19 25.84
CA LEU A 158 22.66 -6.23 26.82
C LEU A 158 23.77 -7.19 26.36
N GLY A 159 23.74 -7.59 25.09
CA GLY A 159 24.78 -8.41 24.48
C GLY A 159 26.17 -7.75 24.53
N ALA A 160 26.27 -6.47 24.19
CA ALA A 160 27.52 -5.72 24.27
C ALA A 160 28.07 -5.64 25.68
N ALA A 161 27.22 -5.44 26.69
CA ALA A 161 27.63 -5.46 28.10
C ALA A 161 28.14 -6.83 28.54
N GLU A 162 27.54 -7.93 28.06
CA GLU A 162 27.98 -9.28 28.35
C GLU A 162 29.34 -9.62 27.71
N VAL A 163 29.53 -9.22 26.46
CA VAL A 163 30.81 -9.36 25.74
C VAL A 163 31.92 -8.58 26.49
N SER A 164 31.61 -7.36 26.93
CA SER A 164 32.58 -6.56 27.72
C SER A 164 32.95 -7.25 29.02
N ARG A 165 32.00 -7.86 29.74
CA ARG A 165 32.29 -8.66 30.96
C ARG A 165 33.13 -9.89 30.66
N ALA A 166 32.78 -10.64 29.63
CA ALA A 166 33.55 -11.81 29.22
C ALA A 166 34.99 -11.44 28.85
N ARG A 167 35.19 -10.30 28.16
CA ARG A 167 36.53 -9.78 27.85
C ARG A 167 37.36 -9.46 29.11
N ALA A 168 36.75 -8.84 30.10
CA ALA A 168 37.41 -8.59 31.39
C ALA A 168 37.84 -9.90 32.07
N THR A 169 36.98 -10.93 32.08
CA THR A 169 37.31 -12.26 32.60
C THR A 169 38.46 -12.93 31.85
N MET A 170 38.54 -12.75 30.51
CA MET A 170 39.68 -13.27 29.74
C MET A 170 40.99 -12.57 30.09
N HIS A 171 40.98 -11.26 30.34
CA HIS A 171 42.17 -10.55 30.84
C HIS A 171 42.60 -11.00 32.21
N GLU A 172 41.67 -11.30 33.14
CA GLU A 172 41.99 -11.89 34.44
C GLU A 172 42.61 -13.28 34.29
N LEU A 173 42.07 -14.12 33.38
CA LEU A 173 42.63 -15.45 33.08
C LEU A 173 44.04 -15.34 32.49
N GLU A 174 44.31 -14.39 31.61
CA GLU A 174 45.62 -14.12 31.03
C GLU A 174 46.63 -13.76 32.15
N SER A 175 46.26 -12.86 33.07
CA SER A 175 47.09 -12.46 34.22
C SER A 175 47.36 -13.62 35.18
N ALA A 176 46.33 -14.42 35.49
CA ALA A 176 46.47 -15.62 36.32
C ALA A 176 47.38 -16.65 35.66
N SER A 177 47.23 -16.89 34.38
CA SER A 177 48.06 -17.78 33.57
C SER A 177 49.53 -17.34 33.59
N GLN A 178 49.80 -16.06 33.43
CA GLN A 178 51.17 -15.51 33.52
C GLN A 178 51.78 -15.74 34.87
N THR A 179 51.02 -15.59 35.96
CA THR A 179 51.46 -15.85 37.34
C THR A 179 51.82 -17.33 37.58
N ILE A 180 50.95 -18.24 37.09
CA ILE A 180 51.15 -19.68 37.13
C ILE A 180 52.43 -20.09 36.37
N GLY A 181 52.60 -19.54 35.15
CA GLY A 181 53.80 -19.80 34.33
C GLY A 181 55.08 -19.36 35.00
N THR A 182 55.06 -18.22 35.70
CA THR A 182 56.20 -17.74 36.50
C THR A 182 56.52 -18.68 37.69
N ALA A 183 55.48 -19.13 38.41
CA ALA A 183 55.61 -20.07 39.50
C ALA A 183 56.16 -21.43 39.03
N ALA A 184 55.64 -21.98 37.96
CA ALA A 184 56.11 -23.23 37.34
C ALA A 184 57.58 -23.12 36.91
N THR A 185 58.04 -22.00 36.40
CA THR A 185 59.44 -21.74 36.07
C THR A 185 60.30 -21.70 37.29
N LEU A 186 59.86 -21.09 38.42
CA LEU A 186 60.57 -21.08 39.68
C LEU A 186 60.70 -22.49 40.29
N ILE A 187 59.61 -23.29 40.27
CA ILE A 187 59.61 -24.68 40.75
C ILE A 187 60.57 -25.52 39.94
N ARG A 188 60.61 -25.39 38.62
CA ARG A 188 61.59 -26.06 37.76
C ARG A 188 63.02 -25.67 38.12
N HIS A 189 63.33 -24.41 38.44
CA HIS A 189 64.62 -23.96 38.93
C HIS A 189 65.00 -24.59 40.25
N VAL A 190 64.09 -24.66 41.24
CA VAL A 190 64.25 -25.30 42.48
C VAL A 190 64.56 -26.81 42.33
N ALA A 191 63.76 -27.50 41.52
CA ALA A 191 63.94 -28.91 41.18
C ALA A 191 65.32 -29.17 40.55
N SER A 192 65.76 -28.34 39.60
CA SER A 192 67.09 -28.45 38.98
C SER A 192 68.21 -28.30 40.02
N ARG A 193 68.12 -27.34 40.97
CA ARG A 193 69.09 -27.18 42.07
C ARG A 193 69.04 -28.35 42.98
N THR A 194 67.88 -28.88 43.36
CA THR A 194 67.70 -30.06 44.21
C THR A 194 68.33 -31.29 43.56
N ARG A 195 68.12 -31.48 42.25
CA ARG A 195 68.77 -32.55 41.46
C ARG A 195 70.31 -32.48 41.54
N LEU A 196 70.88 -31.27 41.37
CA LEU A 196 72.34 -31.06 41.50
C LEU A 196 72.85 -31.34 42.90
N LEU A 197 72.13 -30.93 43.97
CA LEU A 197 72.45 -31.25 45.35
C LEU A 197 72.41 -32.76 45.65
N ALA A 198 71.37 -33.44 45.14
CA ALA A 198 71.23 -34.89 45.28
C ALA A 198 72.30 -35.63 44.49
N LEU A 199 72.69 -35.16 43.32
CA LEU A 199 73.80 -35.72 42.56
C LEU A 199 75.14 -35.58 43.34
N ASN A 200 75.42 -34.42 43.90
CA ASN A 200 76.59 -34.19 44.75
C ASN A 200 76.58 -35.08 45.97
N ALA A 201 75.42 -35.27 46.63
CA ALA A 201 75.23 -36.15 47.76
C ALA A 201 75.49 -37.63 47.40
N THR A 202 75.04 -38.06 46.22
CA THR A 202 75.27 -39.41 45.68
C THR A 202 76.77 -39.67 45.46
N ILE A 203 77.45 -38.67 44.88
CA ILE A 203 78.91 -38.74 44.65
C ILE A 203 79.65 -38.87 46.00
N GLU A 204 79.31 -38.08 47.03
CA GLU A 204 79.96 -38.11 48.32
C GLU A 204 79.63 -39.40 49.10
N ALA A 205 78.41 -39.89 49.03
CA ALA A 205 78.00 -41.18 49.54
C ALA A 205 78.81 -42.36 48.93
N ALA A 206 79.05 -42.33 47.65
CA ALA A 206 79.92 -43.31 46.97
C ALA A 206 81.33 -43.21 47.40
N ARG A 207 81.81 -42.03 47.72
CA ARG A 207 83.18 -41.79 48.25
C ARG A 207 83.39 -42.31 49.66
N ALA A 208 82.29 -42.34 50.48
CA ALA A 208 82.29 -42.87 51.82
C ALA A 208 82.26 -44.43 51.92
N GLY A 209 82.16 -45.12 50.79
CA GLY A 209 82.20 -46.60 50.72
C GLY A 209 80.99 -47.24 51.41
N GLU A 210 81.22 -48.33 52.13
CA GLU A 210 80.13 -49.09 52.80
C GLU A 210 79.30 -48.26 53.82
N VAL A 211 79.90 -47.27 54.48
CA VAL A 211 79.19 -46.40 55.42
C VAL A 211 78.23 -45.45 54.77
N GLY A 212 78.47 -45.14 53.49
CA GLY A 212 77.64 -44.22 52.72
C GLY A 212 76.46 -44.85 52.00
N ARG A 213 76.28 -46.18 51.97
CA ARG A 213 75.22 -46.87 51.21
C ARG A 213 73.79 -46.39 51.46
N GLY A 214 73.44 -46.21 52.72
CA GLY A 214 72.10 -45.69 53.08
C GLY A 214 71.89 -44.28 52.61
N PHE A 215 72.90 -43.42 52.63
CA PHE A 215 72.81 -42.05 52.05
C PHE A 215 72.72 -42.03 50.55
N ALA A 216 73.41 -42.95 49.86
CA ALA A 216 73.32 -43.06 48.39
C ALA A 216 71.89 -43.38 47.88
N VAL A 217 71.18 -44.28 48.61
CA VAL A 217 69.79 -44.62 48.32
C VAL A 217 68.88 -43.39 48.46
N VAL A 218 68.99 -42.65 49.60
CA VAL A 218 68.23 -41.44 49.86
C VAL A 218 68.52 -40.34 48.80
N ALA A 219 69.81 -40.13 48.47
CA ALA A 219 70.21 -39.19 47.43
C ALA A 219 69.70 -39.57 46.06
N GLY A 220 69.64 -40.87 45.70
CA GLY A 220 69.02 -41.37 44.47
C GLY A 220 67.56 -41.09 44.42
N GLU A 221 66.83 -41.28 45.55
CA GLU A 221 65.38 -40.99 45.59
C GLU A 221 65.08 -39.50 45.48
N VAL A 222 65.87 -38.65 46.18
CA VAL A 222 65.74 -37.19 46.08
C VAL A 222 65.99 -36.70 44.62
N LYS A 223 66.98 -37.32 43.94
CA LYS A 223 67.22 -36.99 42.51
C LYS A 223 66.09 -37.37 41.65
N ASN A 224 65.52 -38.58 41.82
CA ASN A 224 64.33 -39.02 40.99
C ASN A 224 63.14 -38.13 41.26
N LEU A 225 62.83 -37.74 42.46
CA LEU A 225 61.75 -36.82 42.81
C LEU A 225 61.96 -35.42 42.16
N ALA A 226 63.23 -34.96 42.19
CA ALA A 226 63.58 -33.70 41.54
C ALA A 226 63.34 -33.74 39.98
N ASP A 227 63.66 -34.88 39.35
CA ASP A 227 63.43 -35.12 37.97
C ASP A 227 61.90 -35.12 37.64
N GLU A 228 61.06 -35.76 38.46
CA GLU A 228 59.63 -35.81 38.37
C GLU A 228 58.98 -34.43 38.52
N VAL A 229 59.43 -33.66 39.57
CA VAL A 229 58.94 -32.26 39.74
C VAL A 229 59.31 -31.37 38.55
N SER A 230 60.48 -31.52 37.95
CA SER A 230 60.94 -30.80 36.80
C SER A 230 59.99 -31.10 35.57
N ALA A 231 59.75 -32.40 35.35
CA ALA A 231 58.88 -32.85 34.27
C ALA A 231 57.40 -32.30 34.41
N SER A 232 56.87 -32.41 35.65
CA SER A 232 55.56 -31.86 35.99
C SER A 232 55.47 -30.33 35.79
N SER A 233 56.57 -29.60 36.11
CA SER A 233 56.61 -28.14 35.87
C SER A 233 56.66 -27.76 34.38
N ASP A 234 57.28 -28.58 33.51
CA ASP A 234 57.28 -28.40 32.08
C ASP A 234 55.88 -28.64 31.48
N ASP A 235 55.16 -29.67 32.00
CA ASP A 235 53.78 -29.94 31.63
C ASP A 235 52.87 -28.75 32.01
N ILE A 236 53.02 -28.23 33.23
CA ILE A 236 52.25 -27.02 33.66
C ILE A 236 52.53 -25.83 32.71
N THR A 237 53.78 -25.60 32.34
CA THR A 237 54.17 -24.52 31.45
C THR A 237 53.52 -24.68 30.09
N THR A 238 53.45 -25.91 29.60
CA THR A 238 52.78 -26.22 28.30
C THR A 238 51.25 -25.96 28.35
N HIS A 239 50.61 -26.40 29.45
CA HIS A 239 49.18 -26.15 29.66
C HIS A 239 48.87 -24.67 29.81
N VAL A 240 49.69 -23.91 30.49
CA VAL A 240 49.56 -22.46 30.65
C VAL A 240 49.69 -21.75 29.30
N ALA A 241 50.65 -22.13 28.48
CA ALA A 241 50.81 -21.57 27.15
C ALA A 241 49.58 -21.86 26.28
N GLY A 242 49.02 -23.06 26.35
CA GLY A 242 47.76 -23.41 25.66
C GLY A 242 46.56 -22.56 26.13
N ALA A 243 46.44 -22.34 27.45
CA ALA A 243 45.38 -21.49 28.02
C ALA A 243 45.51 -20.02 27.58
N GLN A 244 46.72 -19.49 27.46
CA GLN A 244 46.98 -18.12 26.98
C GLN A 244 46.56 -17.96 25.50
N VAL A 245 46.89 -18.95 24.66
CA VAL A 245 46.44 -18.94 23.23
C VAL A 245 44.91 -18.96 23.16
N ALA A 246 44.26 -19.85 23.91
CA ALA A 246 42.79 -19.94 23.93
C ALA A 246 42.13 -18.64 24.43
N ALA A 247 42.71 -17.98 25.46
CA ALA A 247 42.23 -16.68 25.93
C ALA A 247 42.34 -15.58 24.85
N THR A 248 43.47 -15.55 24.14
CA THR A 248 43.70 -14.61 23.04
C THR A 248 42.69 -14.81 21.88
N ASP A 249 42.46 -16.08 21.51
CA ASP A 249 41.47 -16.42 20.47
C ASP A 249 40.04 -16.04 20.89
N ALA A 250 39.70 -16.24 22.15
CA ALA A 250 38.43 -15.84 22.73
C ALA A 250 38.24 -14.31 22.68
N VAL A 251 39.26 -13.52 23.04
CA VAL A 251 39.22 -12.04 22.92
C VAL A 251 39.02 -11.61 21.47
N ALA A 252 39.72 -12.24 20.51
CA ALA A 252 39.54 -11.94 19.09
C ALA A 252 38.12 -12.27 18.58
N ALA A 253 37.53 -13.37 19.10
CA ALA A 253 36.12 -13.70 18.78
C ALA A 253 35.14 -12.65 19.37
N MET A 254 35.38 -12.16 20.58
CA MET A 254 34.58 -11.13 21.24
C MET A 254 34.58 -9.81 20.45
N VAL A 255 35.72 -9.39 19.89
CA VAL A 255 35.81 -8.20 19.02
C VAL A 255 34.92 -8.36 17.79
N ARG A 256 34.88 -9.53 17.16
CA ARG A 256 33.98 -9.80 16.01
C ARG A 256 32.52 -9.77 16.44
N ILE A 257 32.18 -10.26 17.61
CA ILE A 257 30.81 -10.21 18.17
C ILE A 257 30.39 -8.77 18.44
N GLU A 258 31.26 -7.92 18.99
CA GLU A 258 31.00 -6.48 19.19
C GLU A 258 30.67 -5.78 17.86
N ASP A 259 31.39 -6.09 16.80
CA ASP A 259 31.16 -5.52 15.46
C ASP A 259 29.77 -5.94 14.88
N VAL A 260 29.44 -7.23 15.04
CA VAL A 260 28.10 -7.74 14.64
C VAL A 260 26.98 -7.07 15.45
N ILE A 261 27.14 -6.93 16.77
CA ILE A 261 26.16 -6.26 17.64
C ILE A 261 25.97 -4.79 17.21
N SER A 262 27.07 -4.10 16.91
CA SER A 262 27.00 -2.71 16.38
C SER A 262 26.23 -2.62 15.10
N THR A 263 26.48 -3.51 14.14
CA THR A 263 25.78 -3.57 12.85
C THR A 263 24.29 -3.85 13.06
N VAL A 264 23.93 -4.85 13.85
CA VAL A 264 22.53 -5.20 14.15
C VAL A 264 21.79 -4.05 14.83
N SER A 265 22.46 -3.33 15.73
CA SER A 265 21.87 -2.15 16.38
C SER A 265 21.58 -1.03 15.37
N ALA A 266 22.52 -0.74 14.47
CA ALA A 266 22.36 0.28 13.44
C ALA A 266 21.23 -0.08 12.44
N GLU A 267 21.13 -1.35 12.04
CA GLU A 267 20.05 -1.82 11.17
C GLU A 267 18.69 -1.74 11.86
N ALA A 268 18.60 -2.09 13.13
CA ALA A 268 17.37 -1.97 13.92
C ALA A 268 16.94 -0.51 14.07
N ASP A 269 17.86 0.42 14.31
CA ASP A 269 17.57 1.86 14.34
C ASP A 269 17.03 2.35 12.98
N ALA A 270 17.63 1.93 11.86
CA ALA A 270 17.18 2.27 10.52
C ALA A 270 15.76 1.72 10.24
N ILE A 271 15.46 0.48 10.66
CA ILE A 271 14.13 -0.12 10.57
C ILE A 271 13.11 0.70 11.39
N SER A 272 13.46 1.10 12.62
CA SER A 272 12.59 1.90 13.48
C SER A 272 12.22 3.23 12.83
N VAL A 273 13.19 3.92 12.22
CA VAL A 273 12.97 5.17 11.49
C VAL A 273 12.09 4.96 10.24
N ALA A 274 12.37 3.93 9.46
CA ALA A 274 11.61 3.60 8.27
C ALA A 274 10.14 3.24 8.60
N ALA A 275 9.92 2.48 9.68
CA ALA A 275 8.58 2.14 10.16
C ALA A 275 7.84 3.39 10.68
N GLY A 276 8.47 4.20 11.54
CA GLY A 276 7.81 5.34 12.19
C GLY A 276 7.48 6.50 11.25
N GLN A 277 8.30 6.75 10.24
CA GLN A 277 8.15 7.89 9.33
C GLN A 277 7.70 7.48 7.92
N GLY A 278 8.30 6.44 7.35
CA GLY A 278 8.09 6.07 5.96
C GLY A 278 6.72 5.45 5.70
N LEU A 279 6.36 4.41 6.43
CA LEU A 279 5.10 3.69 6.23
C LEU A 279 3.88 4.51 6.68
N ALA A 280 3.97 5.21 7.80
CA ALA A 280 2.89 6.08 8.29
C ALA A 280 2.64 7.28 7.35
N ASP A 281 3.69 7.82 6.71
CA ASP A 281 3.55 8.90 5.72
C ASP A 281 2.92 8.36 4.42
N MET A 282 3.30 7.17 4.00
CA MET A 282 2.72 6.49 2.82
C MET A 282 1.22 6.20 3.03
N ALA A 283 0.81 5.73 4.20
CA ALA A 283 -0.59 5.50 4.56
C ALA A 283 -1.40 6.81 4.52
N ARG A 284 -0.86 7.90 5.05
CA ARG A 284 -1.49 9.23 4.97
C ARG A 284 -1.62 9.73 3.53
N ARG A 285 -0.57 9.64 2.71
CA ARG A 285 -0.61 10.02 1.30
C ARG A 285 -1.65 9.22 0.51
N LEU A 286 -1.76 7.92 0.77
CA LEU A 286 -2.79 7.08 0.15
C LEU A 286 -4.19 7.59 0.49
N GLN A 287 -4.42 7.95 1.74
CA GLN A 287 -5.70 8.47 2.22
C GLN A 287 -6.02 9.85 1.62
N ASP A 288 -5.04 10.74 1.53
CA ASP A 288 -5.18 12.07 0.91
C ASP A 288 -5.49 11.97 -0.59
N GLU A 289 -4.81 11.06 -1.31
CA GLU A 289 -5.02 10.83 -2.74
C GLU A 289 -6.44 10.31 -3.01
N LEU A 290 -6.94 9.39 -2.16
CA LEU A 290 -8.30 8.87 -2.27
C LEU A 290 -9.36 9.94 -1.98
N VAL A 291 -9.14 10.79 -0.99
CA VAL A 291 -10.04 11.93 -0.74
C VAL A 291 -10.10 12.85 -1.96
N ARG A 292 -8.97 13.14 -2.62
CA ARG A 292 -8.94 13.91 -3.87
C ARG A 292 -9.67 13.20 -5.01
N PHE A 293 -9.49 11.89 -5.13
CA PHE A 293 -10.14 11.09 -6.17
C PHE A 293 -11.67 11.00 -5.98
N THR A 294 -12.16 11.16 -4.75
CA THR A 294 -13.60 11.11 -4.43
C THR A 294 -14.29 12.47 -4.53
N GLN A 295 -13.54 13.58 -4.59
CA GLN A 295 -14.15 14.90 -4.80
C GLN A 295 -14.64 15.00 -6.26
N PRO A 296 -15.90 15.40 -6.48
CA PRO A 296 -16.39 15.65 -7.85
C PRO A 296 -15.56 16.78 -8.45
N THR A 297 -14.98 16.53 -9.62
CA THR A 297 -14.42 17.58 -10.49
C THR A 297 -15.56 18.52 -10.85
N ALA A 298 -15.51 19.74 -10.36
CA ALA A 298 -16.47 20.81 -10.63
C ALA A 298 -16.50 21.18 -12.12
#